data_9c0e26e0af61f6e13698ff8adde7af4d
#
_entry.id   9c0e26e0af61f6e13698ff8adde7af4d
#
_cell.length_a   1.000
_cell.length_b   1.000
_cell.length_c   1.000
_cell.angle_alpha   90.00
_cell.angle_beta   90.00
_cell.angle_gamma   90.00
#
_symmetry.space_group_name_H-M   'P 1'
#
loop_
_entity.id
_entity.type
_entity.pdbx_description
1 polymer ?
#
loop_
_entity_poly.entity_id
_entity_poly.type
_entity_poly.pdbx_seq_one_letter_code
_entity_poly.pdbx_strand_id
1 'polypeptide(L)'
;NICVKHCRHDAIHLNASHKAEIDYGKCVGCGQCVALCQYDGAVMGEGDTSERLNYKIAEYTKAVLSGKPNFHISFIMNVSPECDCWNHNDAAIVPDLGIAASFDPVALDKACADMVIKAPIQETGNRLSDAPHHEHLEGCDKFHLMHPDTNWQAGLEHAEKIGLGTQK
;
A
#
# COMPACT_ATOMS: atom_id res chain seq x y z
N ASN A 1 -5.67 23.21 -9.04
CA ASN A 1 -5.04 22.73 -10.31
C ASN A 1 -3.57 22.25 -10.12
N ILE A 2 -3.12 21.99 -8.90
CA ILE A 2 -1.74 21.56 -8.62
C ILE A 2 -1.46 20.19 -9.28
N CYS A 3 -2.41 19.27 -9.23
CA CYS A 3 -2.32 17.94 -9.84
C CYS A 3 -2.08 18.00 -11.37
N VAL A 4 -2.79 18.91 -12.07
CA VAL A 4 -2.61 19.10 -13.51
C VAL A 4 -1.21 19.64 -13.83
N LYS A 5 -0.73 20.62 -13.06
CA LYS A 5 0.59 21.27 -13.29
C LYS A 5 1.77 20.33 -13.02
N HIS A 6 1.59 19.34 -12.18
CA HIS A 6 2.67 18.45 -11.74
C HIS A 6 2.58 17.03 -12.34
N CYS A 7 1.60 16.76 -13.20
CA CYS A 7 1.53 15.49 -13.89
C CYS A 7 2.62 15.42 -14.97
N ARG A 8 3.65 14.60 -14.76
CA ARG A 8 4.75 14.42 -15.71
C ARG A 8 4.38 13.62 -16.96
N HIS A 9 3.18 13.07 -16.98
CA HIS A 9 2.67 12.21 -18.06
C HIS A 9 1.54 12.88 -18.85
N ASP A 10 1.23 14.16 -18.54
CA ASP A 10 0.12 14.89 -19.15
C ASP A 10 -1.21 14.11 -19.12
N ALA A 11 -1.37 13.29 -18.09
CA ALA A 11 -2.52 12.42 -17.91
C ALA A 11 -3.69 13.11 -17.19
N ILE A 12 -3.53 14.35 -16.72
CA ILE A 12 -4.58 15.06 -15.98
C ILE A 12 -4.86 16.38 -16.69
N HIS A 13 -6.13 16.62 -16.96
CA HIS A 13 -6.63 17.87 -17.54
C HIS A 13 -7.84 18.38 -16.76
N LEU A 14 -8.25 19.60 -17.03
CA LEU A 14 -9.53 20.12 -16.52
C LEU A 14 -10.63 19.86 -17.54
N ASN A 15 -11.71 19.26 -17.10
CA ASN A 15 -12.90 19.11 -17.93
C ASN A 15 -13.69 20.41 -18.05
N ALA A 16 -14.79 20.41 -18.82
CA ALA A 16 -15.64 21.58 -19.06
C ALA A 16 -16.23 22.19 -17.77
N SER A 17 -16.31 21.42 -16.68
CA SER A 17 -16.75 21.86 -15.37
C SER A 17 -15.60 22.32 -14.47
N HIS A 18 -14.40 22.54 -15.00
CA HIS A 18 -13.19 22.89 -14.27
C HIS A 18 -12.78 21.88 -13.18
N LYS A 19 -13.17 20.63 -13.30
CA LYS A 19 -12.75 19.54 -12.44
C LYS A 19 -11.60 18.76 -13.09
N ALA A 20 -10.67 18.30 -12.26
CA ALA A 20 -9.58 17.45 -12.74
C ALA A 20 -10.13 16.10 -13.20
N GLU A 21 -9.73 15.68 -14.39
CA GLU A 21 -10.10 14.40 -15.00
C GLU A 21 -8.82 13.69 -15.44
N ILE A 22 -8.75 12.38 -15.21
CA ILE A 22 -7.57 11.55 -15.47
C ILE A 22 -7.78 10.77 -16.76
N ASP A 23 -6.87 10.95 -17.71
CA ASP A 23 -6.73 10.09 -18.89
C ASP A 23 -5.98 8.82 -18.49
N TYR A 24 -6.71 7.74 -18.24
CA TYR A 24 -6.13 6.45 -17.84
C TYR A 24 -5.30 5.78 -18.94
N GLY A 25 -5.43 6.19 -20.18
CA GLY A 25 -4.54 5.75 -21.25
C GLY A 25 -3.11 6.28 -21.13
N LYS A 26 -2.95 7.42 -20.44
CA LYS A 26 -1.65 8.07 -20.18
C LYS A 26 -1.19 7.90 -18.74
N CYS A 27 -2.10 7.66 -17.81
CA CYS A 27 -1.81 7.56 -16.39
C CYS A 27 -0.99 6.30 -16.09
N VAL A 28 0.16 6.49 -15.45
CA VAL A 28 1.06 5.40 -15.03
C VAL A 28 0.86 4.99 -13.56
N GLY A 29 -0.12 5.56 -12.86
CA GLY A 29 -0.41 5.20 -11.46
C GLY A 29 0.63 5.66 -10.44
N CYS A 30 1.42 6.71 -10.73
CA CYS A 30 2.51 7.15 -9.83
C CYS A 30 2.05 7.80 -8.51
N GLY A 31 0.76 8.08 -8.33
CA GLY A 31 0.21 8.66 -7.11
C GLY A 31 0.54 10.13 -6.83
N GLN A 32 1.36 10.79 -7.65
CA GLN A 32 1.81 12.16 -7.40
C GLN A 32 0.65 13.16 -7.27
N CYS A 33 -0.40 13.01 -8.06
CA CYS A 33 -1.59 13.87 -7.99
C CYS A 33 -2.34 13.71 -6.66
N VAL A 34 -2.36 12.51 -6.11
CA VAL A 34 -2.96 12.21 -4.79
C VAL A 34 -2.13 12.86 -3.69
N ALA A 35 -0.81 12.65 -3.70
CA ALA A 35 0.10 13.19 -2.69
C ALA A 35 0.12 14.73 -2.66
N LEU A 36 -0.10 15.39 -3.81
CA LEU A 36 -0.10 16.85 -3.91
C LEU A 36 -1.48 17.48 -3.65
N CYS A 37 -2.55 16.69 -3.53
CA CYS A 37 -3.89 17.22 -3.36
C CYS A 37 -4.12 17.70 -1.94
N GLN A 38 -4.40 18.98 -1.78
CA GLN A 38 -4.68 19.63 -0.49
C GLN A 38 -6.18 19.61 -0.11
N TYR A 39 -7.03 19.05 -0.97
CA TYR A 39 -8.49 19.20 -0.88
C TYR A 39 -9.27 17.88 -0.96
N ASP A 40 -8.62 16.77 -0.72
CA ASP A 40 -9.18 15.40 -0.85
C ASP A 40 -9.95 15.16 -2.18
N GLY A 41 -9.72 16.02 -3.15
CA GLY A 41 -10.39 15.99 -4.45
C GLY A 41 -9.60 15.23 -5.52
N ALA A 42 -8.42 14.71 -5.20
CA ALA A 42 -7.71 13.80 -6.08
C ALA A 42 -8.42 12.47 -6.01
N VAL A 43 -9.24 12.23 -6.99
CA VAL A 43 -9.97 10.99 -7.16
C VAL A 43 -8.95 9.85 -7.17
N MET A 44 -8.99 9.03 -6.17
CA MET A 44 -8.52 7.66 -6.30
C MET A 44 -9.40 7.03 -7.37
N GLY A 45 -8.81 6.66 -8.50
CA GLY A 45 -9.56 6.18 -9.63
C GLY A 45 -10.38 4.95 -9.26
N GLU A 46 -11.59 4.87 -9.75
CA GLU A 46 -12.35 3.64 -9.71
C GLU A 46 -11.55 2.54 -10.42
N GLY A 47 -11.46 1.36 -9.81
CA GLY A 47 -10.86 0.19 -10.42
C GLY A 47 -9.40 -0.06 -10.05
N ASP A 48 -8.60 -0.49 -11.00
CA ASP A 48 -7.27 -1.08 -10.85
C ASP A 48 -6.12 -0.14 -10.46
N THR A 49 -6.40 1.11 -10.05
CA THR A 49 -5.36 2.11 -9.73
C THR A 49 -4.50 1.68 -8.55
N SER A 50 -5.10 1.07 -7.53
CA SER A 50 -4.39 0.52 -6.38
C SER A 50 -3.45 -0.62 -6.80
N GLU A 51 -3.89 -1.52 -7.66
CA GLU A 51 -3.06 -2.60 -8.19
C GLU A 51 -1.93 -2.07 -9.07
N ARG A 52 -2.21 -1.10 -9.94
CA ARG A 52 -1.17 -0.46 -10.76
C ARG A 52 -0.08 0.19 -9.92
N LEU A 53 -0.45 0.82 -8.80
CA LEU A 53 0.53 1.36 -7.86
C LEU A 53 1.40 0.24 -7.29
N ASN A 54 0.80 -0.86 -6.86
CA ASN A 54 1.52 -2.02 -6.35
C ASN A 54 2.46 -2.65 -7.40
N TYR A 55 2.03 -2.73 -8.66
CA TYR A 55 2.91 -3.18 -9.75
C TYR A 55 4.11 -2.25 -9.93
N LYS A 56 3.90 -0.92 -9.88
CA LYS A 56 4.99 0.05 -9.98
C LYS A 56 5.96 -0.03 -8.80
N ILE A 57 5.48 -0.23 -7.59
CA ILE A 57 6.32 -0.47 -6.42
C ILE A 57 7.26 -1.66 -6.67
N ALA A 58 6.74 -2.79 -7.13
CA ALA A 58 7.53 -3.97 -7.45
C ALA A 58 8.55 -3.71 -8.58
N GLU A 59 8.14 -3.04 -9.67
CA GLU A 59 8.99 -2.70 -10.80
C GLU A 59 10.15 -1.77 -10.40
N TYR A 60 9.86 -0.73 -9.62
CA TYR A 60 10.89 0.19 -9.12
C TYR A 60 11.83 -0.48 -8.13
N THR A 61 11.31 -1.32 -7.25
CA THR A 61 12.12 -2.12 -6.34
C THR A 61 13.10 -3.00 -7.14
N LYS A 62 12.62 -3.70 -8.16
CA LYS A 62 13.48 -4.50 -9.03
C LYS A 62 14.54 -3.64 -9.73
N ALA A 63 14.19 -2.48 -10.23
CA ALA A 63 15.15 -1.58 -10.88
C ALA A 63 16.26 -1.11 -9.93
N VAL A 64 15.91 -0.82 -8.67
CA VAL A 64 16.87 -0.41 -7.65
C VAL A 64 17.80 -1.55 -7.24
N LEU A 65 17.30 -2.76 -7.10
CA LEU A 65 18.03 -3.92 -6.61
C LEU A 65 18.83 -4.66 -7.69
N SER A 66 18.47 -4.53 -8.97
CA SER A 66 19.08 -5.25 -10.08
C SER A 66 20.60 -5.09 -10.12
N GLY A 67 21.31 -6.22 -10.13
CA GLY A 67 22.77 -6.27 -10.24
C GLY A 67 23.52 -5.79 -9.00
N LYS A 68 22.84 -5.60 -7.87
CA LYS A 68 23.45 -5.15 -6.61
C LYS A 68 23.26 -6.20 -5.52
N PRO A 69 24.27 -6.45 -4.68
CA PRO A 69 24.05 -7.20 -3.45
C PRO A 69 23.08 -6.43 -2.56
N ASN A 70 22.09 -7.13 -2.03
CA ASN A 70 21.07 -6.54 -1.17
C ASN A 70 20.70 -7.49 -0.04
N PHE A 71 20.23 -6.93 1.05
CA PHE A 71 19.73 -7.63 2.22
C PHE A 71 18.66 -6.76 2.86
N HIS A 72 17.55 -7.35 3.28
CA HIS A 72 16.37 -6.66 3.74
C HIS A 72 16.07 -7.01 5.19
N ILE A 73 15.68 -6.01 5.96
CA ILE A 73 15.26 -6.15 7.35
C ILE A 73 13.95 -5.38 7.51
N SER A 74 12.95 -6.03 8.10
CA SER A 74 11.66 -5.42 8.45
C SER A 74 11.45 -5.47 9.95
N PHE A 75 11.12 -4.32 10.53
CA PHE A 75 10.67 -4.18 11.90
C PHE A 75 9.14 -4.19 11.91
N ILE A 76 8.54 -5.29 12.37
CA ILE A 76 7.08 -5.45 12.39
C ILE A 76 6.59 -4.93 13.75
N MET A 77 6.54 -3.62 13.86
CA MET A 77 6.27 -2.87 15.09
C MET A 77 5.34 -1.71 14.77
N ASN A 78 4.52 -1.34 15.76
CA ASN A 78 3.62 -0.20 15.67
C ASN A 78 2.77 -0.20 14.37
N VAL A 79 2.22 -1.36 14.02
CA VAL A 79 1.40 -1.54 12.82
C VAL A 79 0.08 -0.81 13.02
N SER A 80 -0.04 0.37 12.45
CA SER A 80 -1.17 1.27 12.59
C SER A 80 -2.12 1.19 11.39
N PRO A 81 -3.38 1.63 11.53
CA PRO A 81 -4.38 1.54 10.47
C PRO A 81 -3.99 2.27 9.20
N GLU A 82 -3.36 3.44 9.32
CA GLU A 82 -3.00 4.28 8.20
C GLU A 82 -1.47 4.27 7.96
N CYS A 83 -1.08 4.56 6.72
CA CYS A 83 0.32 4.77 6.38
C CYS A 83 0.86 6.02 7.10
N ASP A 84 2.11 5.97 7.56
CA ASP A 84 2.81 7.11 8.17
C ASP A 84 2.91 8.36 7.28
N CYS A 85 2.61 8.21 5.99
CA CYS A 85 2.53 9.35 5.06
C CYS A 85 1.27 10.21 5.24
N TRP A 86 0.27 9.74 5.97
CA TRP A 86 -0.94 10.49 6.28
C TRP A 86 -0.72 11.44 7.46
N ASN A 87 -1.50 12.52 7.49
CA ASN A 87 -1.44 13.53 8.55
C ASN A 87 -2.23 13.16 9.82
N HIS A 88 -2.82 11.99 9.85
CA HIS A 88 -3.54 11.42 10.99
C HIS A 88 -3.33 9.91 11.02
N ASN A 89 -3.41 9.34 12.18
CA ASN A 89 -3.29 7.91 12.39
C ASN A 89 -4.03 7.50 13.67
N ASP A 90 -4.03 6.23 13.95
CA ASP A 90 -4.68 5.63 15.11
C ASP A 90 -3.69 4.71 15.85
N ALA A 91 -4.11 4.17 16.98
CA ALA A 91 -3.32 3.21 17.74
C ALA A 91 -3.04 1.94 16.92
N ALA A 92 -1.94 1.26 17.25
CA ALA A 92 -1.55 0.01 16.61
C ALA A 92 -2.67 -1.04 16.68
N ILE A 93 -2.90 -1.72 15.56
CA ILE A 93 -3.97 -2.73 15.41
C ILE A 93 -3.55 -4.13 15.85
N VAL A 94 -2.25 -4.39 15.91
CA VAL A 94 -1.65 -5.63 16.42
C VAL A 94 -0.48 -5.29 17.32
N PRO A 95 -0.08 -6.17 18.26
CA PRO A 95 1.12 -5.97 19.06
C PRO A 95 2.38 -5.98 18.19
N ASP A 96 3.50 -5.50 18.73
CA ASP A 96 4.80 -5.63 18.09
C ASP A 96 5.16 -7.10 17.89
N LEU A 97 5.47 -7.49 16.66
CA LEU A 97 5.70 -8.88 16.29
C LEU A 97 7.19 -9.23 16.20
N GLY A 98 8.06 -8.22 16.07
CA GLY A 98 9.49 -8.40 16.08
C GLY A 98 10.19 -7.97 14.80
N ILE A 99 11.29 -8.65 14.47
CA ILE A 99 12.16 -8.32 13.35
C ILE A 99 12.27 -9.53 12.44
N ALA A 100 12.10 -9.32 11.14
CA ALA A 100 12.33 -10.33 10.12
C ALA A 100 13.43 -9.85 9.15
N ALA A 101 14.16 -10.79 8.55
CA ALA A 101 15.23 -10.47 7.61
C ALA A 101 15.35 -11.52 6.51
N SER A 102 15.68 -11.10 5.29
CA SER A 102 15.84 -11.99 4.14
C SER A 102 16.71 -11.35 3.06
N PHE A 103 17.30 -12.18 2.21
CA PHE A 103 17.86 -11.76 0.92
C PHE A 103 16.81 -11.64 -0.18
N ASP A 104 15.62 -12.21 0.02
CA ASP A 104 14.48 -12.14 -0.88
C ASP A 104 13.45 -11.13 -0.32
N PRO A 105 13.27 -9.96 -0.96
CA PRO A 105 12.35 -8.94 -0.49
C PRO A 105 10.88 -9.39 -0.55
N VAL A 106 10.53 -10.23 -1.53
CA VAL A 106 9.15 -10.70 -1.72
C VAL A 106 8.77 -11.71 -0.63
N ALA A 107 9.68 -12.66 -0.35
CA ALA A 107 9.48 -13.61 0.74
C ALA A 107 9.41 -12.91 2.09
N LEU A 108 10.21 -11.85 2.29
CA LEU A 108 10.19 -11.06 3.51
C LEU A 108 8.84 -10.37 3.71
N ASP A 109 8.37 -9.63 2.71
CA ASP A 109 7.10 -8.90 2.77
C ASP A 109 5.93 -9.86 2.96
N LYS A 110 5.92 -11.00 2.25
CA LYS A 110 4.91 -12.05 2.43
C LYS A 110 4.89 -12.58 3.86
N ALA A 111 6.05 -12.90 4.41
CA ALA A 111 6.16 -13.41 5.77
C ALA A 111 5.69 -12.36 6.80
N CYS A 112 6.07 -11.09 6.63
CA CYS A 112 5.63 -10.01 7.50
C CYS A 112 4.11 -9.82 7.45
N ALA A 113 3.51 -9.83 6.25
CA ALA A 113 2.07 -9.74 6.08
C ALA A 113 1.34 -10.92 6.76
N ASP A 114 1.85 -12.14 6.59
CA ASP A 114 1.28 -13.33 7.22
C ASP A 114 1.36 -13.27 8.77
N MET A 115 2.45 -12.71 9.31
CA MET A 115 2.58 -12.49 10.76
C MET A 115 1.51 -11.52 11.27
N VAL A 116 1.29 -10.41 10.57
CA VAL A 116 0.24 -9.42 10.93
C VAL A 116 -1.16 -10.05 10.85
N ILE A 117 -1.44 -10.82 9.79
CA ILE A 117 -2.73 -11.49 9.62
C ILE A 117 -3.01 -12.47 10.77
N LYS A 118 -2.00 -13.25 11.18
CA LYS A 118 -2.11 -14.23 12.26
C LYS A 118 -2.11 -13.63 13.67
N ALA A 119 -1.62 -12.41 13.83
CA ALA A 119 -1.54 -11.76 15.13
C ALA A 119 -2.93 -11.47 15.70
N PRO A 120 -3.11 -11.50 17.03
CA PRO A 120 -4.32 -11.01 17.66
C PRO A 120 -4.50 -9.52 17.44
N ILE A 121 -5.73 -9.03 17.51
CA ILE A 121 -6.00 -7.59 17.51
C ILE A 121 -5.57 -7.01 18.86
N GLN A 122 -4.97 -5.84 18.82
CA GLN A 122 -4.60 -5.12 20.03
C GLN A 122 -5.78 -4.28 20.54
N GLU A 123 -6.19 -4.53 21.78
CA GLU A 123 -7.31 -3.87 22.45
C GLU A 123 -6.90 -2.48 22.96
N THR A 124 -6.71 -1.54 22.06
CA THR A 124 -6.22 -0.18 22.37
C THR A 124 -7.22 0.93 22.03
N GLY A 125 -8.48 0.57 21.71
CA GLY A 125 -9.46 1.53 21.23
C GLY A 125 -9.17 2.02 19.81
N ASN A 126 -8.51 1.19 19.00
CA ASN A 126 -8.29 1.45 17.59
C ASN A 126 -9.51 1.02 16.76
N ARG A 127 -9.53 1.41 15.50
CA ARG A 127 -10.66 1.17 14.59
C ARG A 127 -11.04 -0.31 14.43
N LEU A 128 -10.09 -1.26 14.60
CA LEU A 128 -10.41 -2.68 14.56
C LEU A 128 -10.95 -3.19 15.89
N SER A 129 -10.37 -2.79 17.03
CA SER A 129 -10.85 -3.22 18.36
C SER A 129 -12.23 -2.65 18.68
N ASP A 130 -12.58 -1.50 18.12
CA ASP A 130 -13.90 -0.89 18.28
C ASP A 130 -14.95 -1.42 17.29
N ALA A 131 -14.53 -2.27 16.33
CA ALA A 131 -15.45 -2.88 15.38
C ALA A 131 -16.37 -3.92 16.06
N PRO A 132 -17.66 -3.99 15.71
CA PRO A 132 -18.53 -5.06 16.19
C PRO A 132 -17.96 -6.45 15.85
N HIS A 133 -17.94 -7.34 16.83
CA HIS A 133 -17.43 -8.72 16.67
C HIS A 133 -15.93 -8.81 16.34
N HIS A 134 -15.13 -7.84 16.78
CA HIS A 134 -13.67 -7.83 16.56
C HIS A 134 -12.96 -9.10 17.11
N GLU A 135 -13.53 -9.76 18.12
CA GLU A 135 -13.05 -11.03 18.67
C GLU A 135 -12.98 -12.18 17.65
N HIS A 136 -13.68 -12.07 16.53
CA HIS A 136 -13.70 -13.06 15.45
C HIS A 136 -12.76 -12.70 14.29
N LEU A 137 -12.00 -11.60 14.38
CA LEU A 137 -11.11 -11.12 13.32
C LEU A 137 -9.69 -11.72 13.39
N GLU A 138 -9.41 -12.60 14.34
CA GLU A 138 -8.14 -13.33 14.38
C GLU A 138 -7.98 -14.19 13.13
N GLY A 139 -6.84 -14.04 12.45
CA GLY A 139 -6.59 -14.73 11.17
C GLY A 139 -7.25 -14.11 9.94
N CYS A 140 -8.08 -13.06 10.09
CA CYS A 140 -8.60 -12.31 8.96
C CYS A 140 -7.54 -11.37 8.39
N ASP A 141 -7.68 -11.06 7.10
CA ASP A 141 -6.81 -10.09 6.41
C ASP A 141 -7.09 -8.66 6.94
N LYS A 142 -6.29 -8.24 7.91
CA LYS A 142 -6.41 -6.93 8.56
C LYS A 142 -6.13 -5.78 7.61
N PHE A 143 -5.28 -5.99 6.59
CA PHE A 143 -5.02 -4.97 5.57
C PHE A 143 -6.28 -4.68 4.75
N HIS A 144 -6.96 -5.73 4.30
CA HIS A 144 -8.22 -5.58 3.57
C HIS A 144 -9.36 -5.06 4.46
N LEU A 145 -9.40 -5.44 5.74
CA LEU A 145 -10.39 -4.90 6.68
C LEU A 145 -10.21 -3.40 6.89
N MET A 146 -8.98 -2.91 6.92
CA MET A 146 -8.69 -1.48 7.06
C MET A 146 -8.90 -0.71 5.76
N HIS A 147 -8.54 -1.30 4.64
CA HIS A 147 -8.53 -0.68 3.31
C HIS A 147 -9.16 -1.62 2.27
N PRO A 148 -10.50 -1.77 2.26
CA PRO A 148 -11.21 -2.74 1.42
C PRO A 148 -11.02 -2.50 -0.08
N ASP A 149 -10.68 -1.28 -0.49
CA ASP A 149 -10.44 -0.92 -1.89
C ASP A 149 -9.00 -1.19 -2.36
N THR A 150 -8.18 -1.84 -1.51
CA THR A 150 -6.78 -2.18 -1.84
C THR A 150 -6.60 -3.67 -2.04
N ASN A 151 -5.63 -4.03 -2.88
CA ASN A 151 -5.20 -5.40 -3.12
C ASN A 151 -3.68 -5.49 -2.97
N TRP A 152 -3.21 -5.71 -1.74
CA TRP A 152 -1.78 -5.79 -1.44
C TRP A 152 -1.11 -7.01 -2.06
N GLN A 153 -1.85 -8.13 -2.21
CA GLN A 153 -1.35 -9.37 -2.81
C GLN A 153 -0.90 -9.17 -4.25
N ALA A 154 -1.60 -8.31 -5.00
CA ALA A 154 -1.27 -8.04 -6.41
C ALA A 154 0.18 -7.54 -6.59
N GLY A 155 0.71 -6.80 -5.62
CA GLY A 155 2.11 -6.35 -5.62
C GLY A 155 3.10 -7.50 -5.51
N LEU A 156 2.86 -8.44 -4.60
CA LEU A 156 3.71 -9.61 -4.40
C LEU A 156 3.65 -10.59 -5.58
N GLU A 157 2.45 -10.82 -6.11
CA GLU A 157 2.25 -11.66 -7.30
C GLU A 157 3.00 -11.08 -8.52
N HIS A 158 2.89 -9.76 -8.72
CA HIS A 158 3.61 -9.09 -9.79
C HIS A 158 5.12 -9.12 -9.57
N ALA A 159 5.59 -8.91 -8.33
CA ALA A 159 6.99 -9.00 -7.96
C ALA A 159 7.60 -10.38 -8.27
N GLU A 160 6.90 -11.45 -7.94
CA GLU A 160 7.31 -12.82 -8.27
C GLU A 160 7.29 -13.04 -9.80
N LYS A 161 6.24 -12.59 -10.49
CA LYS A 161 6.12 -12.69 -11.95
C LYS A 161 7.26 -12.00 -12.70
N ILE A 162 7.72 -10.84 -12.23
CA ILE A 162 8.85 -10.13 -12.84
C ILE A 162 10.21 -10.65 -12.36
N GLY A 163 10.25 -11.64 -11.47
CA GLY A 163 11.50 -12.25 -10.97
C GLY A 163 12.26 -11.35 -10.00
N LEU A 164 11.55 -10.61 -9.14
CA LEU A 164 12.14 -9.86 -8.04
C LEU A 164 12.48 -10.77 -6.86
N GLY A 165 11.67 -11.77 -6.60
CA GLY A 165 11.79 -12.75 -5.52
C GLY A 165 10.70 -13.81 -5.61
N THR A 166 10.44 -14.51 -4.51
CA THR A 166 9.43 -15.57 -4.41
C THR A 166 8.56 -15.39 -3.16
N GLN A 167 7.35 -15.91 -3.19
CA GLN A 167 6.45 -15.88 -2.01
C GLN A 167 6.59 -17.13 -1.11
N LYS A 168 7.71 -17.86 -1.24
CA LYS A 168 7.99 -19.13 -0.52
C LYS A 168 9.12 -18.99 0.47
#